data_9c450aeaa26b0b795c05bf4f0d111017
#
_entry.id   9c450aeaa26b0b795c05bf4f0d111017
#
_cell.length_a   1.000
_cell.length_b   1.000
_cell.length_c   1.000
_cell.angle_alpha   90.00
_cell.angle_beta   90.00
_cell.angle_gamma   90.00
#
_symmetry.space_group_name_H-M   'P 1'
#
loop_
_entity.id
_entity.type
_entity.pdbx_description
1 polymer ?
#
loop_
_entity_poly.entity_id
_entity_poly.type
_entity_poly.pdbx_seq_one_letter_code
_entity_poly.pdbx_strand_id
1 'polypeptide(L)'
;MPLGLLKYGLSSEHPAPRFFRDCTEPKKSYDAVIIGGGGHGLAAAYYLAKDYGITNVAVLEKGYIGGGNTGRNTTIVRSNYLTPEGVNFYDASVKMYEDLSEELDLNLFYSTRGHFTLAHTESAMRTMRWRAEVNKHVGVESYVVGPEEISKACPQLDISCSGQAPIL
;
A
#
# COMPACT_ATOMS: atom_id res chain seq x y z
N MET A 1 -12.39 16.84 9.37
CA MET A 1 -13.85 16.89 9.56
C MET A 1 -14.28 16.58 11.02
N PRO A 2 -14.07 17.49 11.97
CA PRO A 2 -14.40 17.21 13.37
C PRO A 2 -15.93 17.17 13.65
N LEU A 3 -16.74 17.85 12.83
CA LEU A 3 -18.19 17.91 13.01
C LEU A 3 -18.93 16.59 12.67
N GLY A 4 -18.35 15.73 11.84
CA GLY A 4 -18.91 14.40 11.53
C GLY A 4 -18.86 13.47 12.73
N LEU A 5 -17.77 13.47 13.47
CA LEU A 5 -17.62 12.65 14.70
C LEU A 5 -18.62 13.08 15.79
N LEU A 6 -18.83 14.38 15.96
CA LEU A 6 -19.83 14.92 16.88
C LEU A 6 -21.26 14.51 16.49
N LYS A 7 -21.58 14.58 15.20
CA LYS A 7 -22.89 14.14 14.68
C LYS A 7 -23.14 12.66 14.97
N TYR A 8 -22.15 11.81 14.74
CA TYR A 8 -22.28 10.35 14.98
C TYR A 8 -22.18 10.01 16.46
N GLY A 9 -21.44 10.75 17.25
CA GLY A 9 -21.37 10.54 18.71
C GLY A 9 -22.65 10.94 19.47
N LEU A 10 -23.47 11.81 18.88
CA LEU A 10 -24.74 12.25 19.45
C LEU A 10 -25.97 11.57 18.84
N SER A 11 -25.79 10.74 17.82
CA SER A 11 -26.86 10.02 17.12
C SER A 11 -26.90 8.57 17.56
N SER A 12 -28.07 8.05 17.81
CA SER A 12 -28.31 6.60 17.97
C SER A 12 -28.40 5.88 16.62
N GLU A 13 -28.48 6.62 15.52
CA GLU A 13 -28.53 6.07 14.17
C GLU A 13 -27.16 6.23 13.49
N HIS A 14 -26.54 5.12 13.15
CA HIS A 14 -25.31 5.08 12.36
C HIS A 14 -25.65 4.78 10.90
N PRO A 15 -24.98 5.44 9.93
CA PRO A 15 -25.19 5.09 8.53
C PRO A 15 -24.81 3.63 8.33
N ALA A 16 -25.62 2.91 7.55
CA ALA A 16 -25.31 1.55 7.16
C ALA A 16 -23.90 1.53 6.50
N PRO A 17 -23.10 0.51 6.79
CA PRO A 17 -21.79 0.37 6.14
C PRO A 17 -21.96 0.44 4.62
N ARG A 18 -21.14 1.28 3.96
CA ARG A 18 -21.15 1.44 2.49
C ARG A 18 -20.49 0.25 1.77
N PHE A 19 -20.61 -0.96 2.27
CA PHE A 19 -19.76 -2.02 1.77
C PHE A 19 -20.26 -2.46 0.44
N PHE A 20 -21.09 -2.80 -0.09
CA PHE A 20 -21.51 -3.13 -1.46
C PHE A 20 -23.01 -3.29 -1.53
N ARG A 21 -23.53 -3.12 -2.70
CA ARG A 21 -24.91 -3.49 -2.98
C ARG A 21 -24.92 -4.93 -3.46
N ASP A 22 -25.75 -5.75 -2.85
CA ASP A 22 -26.02 -7.06 -3.42
C ASP A 22 -26.57 -6.88 -4.82
N CYS A 23 -25.88 -7.45 -5.80
CA CYS A 23 -26.38 -7.51 -7.15
C CYS A 23 -27.24 -8.77 -7.28
N THR A 24 -28.55 -8.61 -7.13
CA THR A 24 -29.48 -9.74 -7.20
C THR A 24 -29.66 -10.24 -8.63
N GLU A 25 -29.52 -9.36 -9.64
CA GLU A 25 -29.60 -9.74 -11.05
C GLU A 25 -28.54 -9.00 -11.88
N PRO A 26 -27.70 -9.73 -12.63
CA PRO A 26 -26.76 -9.12 -13.56
C PRO A 26 -27.47 -8.37 -14.67
N LYS A 27 -26.87 -7.28 -15.14
CA LYS A 27 -27.34 -6.57 -16.35
C LYS A 27 -27.11 -7.45 -17.58
N LYS A 28 -27.84 -7.15 -18.66
CA LYS A 28 -27.68 -7.86 -19.96
C LYS A 28 -26.33 -7.59 -20.62
N SER A 29 -25.71 -6.43 -20.35
CA SER A 29 -24.40 -6.04 -20.90
C SER A 29 -23.67 -5.12 -19.95
N TYR A 30 -22.35 -5.14 -20.05
CA TYR A 30 -21.43 -4.26 -19.35
C TYR A 30 -20.39 -3.73 -20.32
N ASP A 31 -19.87 -2.52 -20.05
CA ASP A 31 -18.79 -1.93 -20.85
C ASP A 31 -17.44 -2.58 -20.51
N ALA A 32 -17.29 -3.03 -19.26
CA ALA A 32 -16.13 -3.80 -18.81
C ALA A 32 -16.53 -4.87 -17.79
N VAL A 33 -15.87 -6.03 -17.88
CA VAL A 33 -16.00 -7.12 -16.91
C VAL A 33 -14.62 -7.44 -16.36
N ILE A 34 -14.49 -7.34 -15.03
CA ILE A 34 -13.23 -7.59 -14.29
C ILE A 34 -13.39 -8.90 -13.53
N ILE A 35 -12.44 -9.81 -13.73
CA ILE A 35 -12.43 -11.10 -13.04
C ILE A 35 -11.47 -11.01 -11.86
N GLY A 36 -12.03 -11.10 -10.65
CA GLY A 36 -11.36 -11.04 -9.38
C GLY A 36 -11.61 -9.75 -8.61
N GLY A 37 -12.16 -9.86 -7.41
CA GLY A 37 -12.45 -8.78 -6.45
C GLY A 37 -11.31 -8.52 -5.46
N GLY A 38 -10.05 -8.66 -5.90
CA GLY A 38 -8.87 -8.26 -5.13
C GLY A 38 -8.52 -6.78 -5.34
N GLY A 39 -7.44 -6.31 -4.72
CA GLY A 39 -6.99 -4.91 -4.78
C GLY A 39 -6.85 -4.40 -6.22
N HIS A 40 -6.22 -5.17 -7.10
CA HIS A 40 -6.06 -4.76 -8.50
C HIS A 40 -7.39 -4.68 -9.26
N GLY A 41 -8.28 -5.65 -9.07
CA GLY A 41 -9.58 -5.64 -9.75
C GLY A 41 -10.47 -4.49 -9.28
N LEU A 42 -10.51 -4.24 -7.98
CA LEU A 42 -11.29 -3.13 -7.42
C LEU A 42 -10.69 -1.77 -7.80
N ALA A 43 -9.36 -1.63 -7.76
CA ALA A 43 -8.69 -0.43 -8.23
C ALA A 43 -8.94 -0.17 -9.71
N ALA A 44 -8.88 -1.22 -10.55
CA ALA A 44 -9.21 -1.08 -11.98
C ALA A 44 -10.65 -0.59 -12.19
N ALA A 45 -11.62 -1.13 -11.47
CA ALA A 45 -13.01 -0.67 -11.56
C ALA A 45 -13.15 0.79 -11.10
N TYR A 46 -12.46 1.15 -10.02
CA TYR A 46 -12.48 2.50 -9.47
C TYR A 46 -11.90 3.53 -10.46
N TYR A 47 -10.71 3.28 -10.98
CA TYR A 47 -10.06 4.21 -11.91
C TYR A 47 -10.70 4.24 -13.30
N LEU A 48 -11.30 3.15 -13.77
CA LEU A 48 -12.13 3.17 -14.98
C LEU A 48 -13.31 4.15 -14.82
N ALA A 49 -13.95 4.15 -13.66
CA ALA A 49 -15.04 5.07 -13.39
C ALA A 49 -14.53 6.51 -13.17
N LYS A 50 -13.47 6.69 -12.36
CA LYS A 50 -12.93 7.99 -11.97
C LYS A 50 -12.33 8.75 -13.15
N ASP A 51 -11.42 8.10 -13.88
CA ASP A 51 -10.57 8.76 -14.86
C ASP A 51 -11.16 8.71 -16.28
N TYR A 52 -11.98 7.69 -16.57
CA TYR A 52 -12.52 7.47 -17.92
C TYR A 52 -14.05 7.54 -18.00
N GLY A 53 -14.75 7.73 -16.88
CA GLY A 53 -16.21 7.79 -16.85
C GLY A 53 -16.90 6.46 -17.17
N ILE A 54 -16.16 5.33 -17.21
CA ILE A 54 -16.69 4.00 -17.48
C ILE A 54 -17.28 3.43 -16.20
N THR A 55 -18.58 3.62 -15.99
CA THR A 55 -19.29 3.25 -14.76
C THR A 55 -20.10 1.96 -14.86
N ASN A 56 -20.38 1.48 -16.08
CA ASN A 56 -21.10 0.24 -16.28
C ASN A 56 -20.15 -0.97 -16.27
N VAL A 57 -19.56 -1.21 -15.09
CA VAL A 57 -18.55 -2.25 -14.87
C VAL A 57 -19.12 -3.35 -13.98
N ALA A 58 -18.79 -4.61 -14.28
CA ALA A 58 -19.01 -5.74 -13.40
C ALA A 58 -17.69 -6.25 -12.85
N VAL A 59 -17.63 -6.54 -11.55
CA VAL A 59 -16.53 -7.26 -10.93
C VAL A 59 -17.04 -8.62 -10.49
N LEU A 60 -16.44 -9.68 -11.02
CA LEU A 60 -16.80 -11.06 -10.71
C LEU A 60 -15.79 -11.66 -9.73
N GLU A 61 -16.24 -11.96 -8.51
CA GLU A 61 -15.44 -12.61 -7.48
C GLU A 61 -16.05 -13.97 -7.12
N LYS A 62 -15.23 -15.03 -7.15
CA LYS A 62 -15.70 -16.39 -6.86
C LYS A 62 -15.88 -16.70 -5.37
N GLY A 63 -15.26 -15.92 -4.51
CA GLY A 63 -15.28 -16.12 -3.06
C GLY A 63 -15.82 -14.88 -2.35
N TYR A 64 -14.92 -14.12 -1.71
CA TYR A 64 -15.24 -12.87 -1.07
C TYR A 64 -14.21 -11.80 -1.45
N ILE A 65 -14.61 -10.55 -1.41
CA ILE A 65 -13.76 -9.41 -1.77
C ILE A 65 -12.47 -9.42 -0.94
N GLY A 66 -11.34 -9.33 -1.62
CA GLY A 66 -10.02 -9.36 -0.96
C GLY A 66 -9.58 -10.74 -0.47
N GLY A 67 -10.34 -11.80 -0.64
CA GLY A 67 -10.07 -13.14 -0.09
C GLY A 67 -8.84 -13.85 -0.65
N GLY A 68 -8.25 -13.33 -1.72
CA GLY A 68 -7.00 -13.81 -2.29
C GLY A 68 -5.75 -13.22 -1.61
N ASN A 69 -4.74 -12.89 -2.43
CA ASN A 69 -3.48 -12.31 -1.95
C ASN A 69 -3.66 -10.95 -1.26
N THR A 70 -4.67 -10.18 -1.62
CA THR A 70 -4.94 -8.87 -1.03
C THR A 70 -5.16 -8.95 0.48
N GLY A 71 -5.94 -9.90 0.96
CA GLY A 71 -6.18 -10.09 2.41
C GLY A 71 -5.11 -10.93 3.12
N ARG A 72 -4.05 -11.36 2.41
CA ARG A 72 -3.00 -12.24 2.96
C ARG A 72 -1.60 -11.66 2.82
N ASN A 73 -1.49 -10.39 2.44
CA ASN A 73 -0.21 -9.72 2.30
C ASN A 73 0.28 -9.16 3.66
N THR A 74 1.53 -8.72 3.68
CA THR A 74 2.17 -8.16 4.88
C THR A 74 1.80 -6.71 5.14
N THR A 75 1.00 -6.09 4.29
CA THR A 75 0.61 -4.67 4.35
C THR A 75 1.78 -3.67 4.36
N ILE A 76 2.93 -4.07 3.84
CA ILE A 76 4.10 -3.21 3.69
C ILE A 76 4.09 -2.58 2.30
N VAL A 77 3.87 -1.27 2.24
CA VAL A 77 3.95 -0.47 1.02
C VAL A 77 5.31 0.23 1.01
N ARG A 78 6.11 0.00 -0.03
CA ARG A 78 7.48 0.52 -0.12
C ARG A 78 7.92 0.70 -1.56
N SER A 79 8.91 1.57 -1.79
CA SER A 79 9.50 1.83 -3.12
C SER A 79 10.96 1.40 -3.27
N ASN A 80 11.63 0.95 -2.21
CA ASN A 80 13.04 0.60 -2.21
C ASN A 80 13.35 -0.73 -2.93
N TYR A 81 13.21 -0.75 -4.25
CA TYR A 81 13.50 -1.90 -5.11
C TYR A 81 14.91 -1.83 -5.75
N LEU A 82 15.28 -2.84 -6.54
CA LEU A 82 16.63 -2.98 -7.08
C LEU A 82 16.82 -2.33 -8.46
N THR A 83 15.75 -2.17 -9.23
CA THR A 83 15.83 -1.61 -10.58
C THR A 83 15.16 -0.24 -10.65
N PRO A 84 15.63 0.69 -11.45
CA PRO A 84 15.02 2.01 -11.61
C PRO A 84 13.54 1.94 -11.97
N GLU A 85 13.16 1.04 -12.88
CA GLU A 85 11.78 0.84 -13.30
C GLU A 85 10.90 0.36 -12.13
N GLY A 86 11.40 -0.59 -11.35
CA GLY A 86 10.73 -1.08 -10.15
C GLY A 86 10.57 0.03 -9.10
N VAL A 87 11.62 0.80 -8.83
CA VAL A 87 11.57 1.91 -7.89
C VAL A 87 10.51 2.93 -8.32
N ASN A 88 10.54 3.39 -9.56
CA ASN A 88 9.59 4.37 -10.10
C ASN A 88 8.14 3.87 -10.02
N PHE A 89 7.90 2.60 -10.38
CA PHE A 89 6.56 2.00 -10.32
C PHE A 89 6.01 1.95 -8.89
N TYR A 90 6.83 1.50 -7.94
CA TYR A 90 6.40 1.40 -6.55
C TYR A 90 6.38 2.75 -5.83
N ASP A 91 7.21 3.71 -6.21
CA ASP A 91 7.16 5.07 -5.68
C ASP A 91 5.85 5.77 -6.07
N ALA A 92 5.42 5.60 -7.31
CA ALA A 92 4.09 6.05 -7.73
C ALA A 92 2.97 5.43 -6.89
N SER A 93 3.10 4.14 -6.55
CA SER A 93 2.15 3.46 -5.66
C SER A 93 2.18 4.01 -4.24
N VAL A 94 3.37 4.31 -3.68
CA VAL A 94 3.50 4.95 -2.34
C VAL A 94 2.76 6.28 -2.31
N LYS A 95 3.01 7.14 -3.31
CA LYS A 95 2.34 8.45 -3.43
C LYS A 95 0.82 8.33 -3.52
N MET A 96 0.32 7.35 -4.28
CA MET A 96 -1.12 7.08 -4.32
C MET A 96 -1.69 6.71 -2.93
N TYR A 97 -0.97 5.91 -2.13
CA TYR A 97 -1.41 5.56 -0.78
C TYR A 97 -1.42 6.74 0.19
N GLU A 98 -0.55 7.75 0.00
CA GLU A 98 -0.54 8.97 0.81
C GLU A 98 -1.85 9.75 0.67
N ASP A 99 -2.37 9.84 -0.55
CA ASP A 99 -3.58 10.61 -0.87
C ASP A 99 -4.87 9.78 -0.71
N LEU A 100 -4.78 8.48 -0.78
CA LEU A 100 -5.94 7.59 -0.93
C LEU A 100 -6.93 7.63 0.24
N SER A 101 -6.45 7.93 1.45
CA SER A 101 -7.33 8.07 2.62
C SER A 101 -8.24 9.30 2.51
N GLU A 102 -7.73 10.40 1.96
CA GLU A 102 -8.49 11.61 1.71
C GLU A 102 -9.42 11.42 0.51
N GLU A 103 -8.91 10.84 -0.55
CA GLU A 103 -9.66 10.57 -1.78
C GLU A 103 -10.88 9.67 -1.55
N LEU A 104 -10.75 8.64 -0.74
CA LEU A 104 -11.83 7.69 -0.43
C LEU A 104 -12.69 8.10 0.77
N ASP A 105 -12.35 9.20 1.47
CA ASP A 105 -12.95 9.57 2.76
C ASP A 105 -12.97 8.39 3.75
N LEU A 106 -11.87 7.64 3.80
CA LEU A 106 -11.70 6.44 4.60
C LEU A 106 -10.29 6.37 5.19
N ASN A 107 -10.18 6.19 6.49
CA ASN A 107 -8.88 5.98 7.11
C ASN A 107 -8.34 4.59 6.76
N LEU A 108 -7.29 4.55 5.94
CA LEU A 108 -6.60 3.33 5.53
C LEU A 108 -5.55 2.86 6.54
N PHE A 109 -5.35 3.58 7.64
CA PHE A 109 -4.29 3.34 8.61
C PHE A 109 -2.88 3.32 7.99
N TYR A 110 -2.71 4.02 6.86
CA TYR A 110 -1.41 4.17 6.23
C TYR A 110 -0.51 5.07 7.08
N SER A 111 0.70 4.59 7.38
CA SER A 111 1.65 5.29 8.24
C SER A 111 3.04 5.23 7.64
N THR A 112 3.62 6.39 7.35
CA THR A 112 4.98 6.55 6.83
C THR A 112 5.99 6.54 7.99
N ARG A 113 6.58 5.37 8.26
CA ARG A 113 7.59 5.22 9.32
C ARG A 113 8.95 4.77 8.80
N GLY A 114 9.12 4.76 7.48
CA GLY A 114 10.28 4.21 6.83
C GLY A 114 10.25 2.69 6.77
N HIS A 115 11.20 2.14 6.03
CA HIS A 115 11.37 0.72 5.85
C HIS A 115 12.84 0.34 6.03
N PHE A 116 13.12 -0.62 6.87
CA PHE A 116 14.47 -1.14 7.09
C PHE A 116 14.67 -2.47 6.37
N THR A 117 15.81 -2.61 5.69
CA THR A 117 16.28 -3.90 5.17
C THR A 117 17.58 -4.25 5.84
N LEU A 118 17.62 -5.37 6.55
CA LEU A 118 18.81 -5.81 7.29
C LEU A 118 19.74 -6.60 6.38
N ALA A 119 21.05 -6.36 6.49
CA ALA A 119 22.10 -7.12 5.83
C ALA A 119 23.00 -7.80 6.86
N HIS A 120 23.08 -9.13 6.81
CA HIS A 120 23.87 -9.94 7.75
C HIS A 120 25.17 -10.48 7.14
N THR A 121 25.44 -10.19 5.87
CA THR A 121 26.65 -10.63 5.17
C THR A 121 27.22 -9.53 4.29
N GLU A 122 28.52 -9.61 3.98
CA GLU A 122 29.18 -8.69 3.06
C GLU A 122 28.52 -8.67 1.67
N SER A 123 28.03 -9.81 1.20
CA SER A 123 27.32 -9.88 -0.09
C SER A 123 25.98 -9.14 -0.03
N ALA A 124 25.21 -9.36 1.03
CA ALA A 124 23.97 -8.62 1.26
C ALA A 124 24.24 -7.11 1.38
N MET A 125 25.32 -6.73 2.08
CA MET A 125 25.77 -5.34 2.23
C MET A 125 26.03 -4.67 0.88
N ARG A 126 26.76 -5.32 -0.01
CA ARG A 126 27.02 -4.78 -1.35
C ARG A 126 25.73 -4.56 -2.12
N THR A 127 24.80 -5.51 -2.03
CA THR A 127 23.46 -5.39 -2.63
C THR A 127 22.69 -4.22 -2.06
N MET A 128 22.75 -3.99 -0.73
CA MET A 128 22.06 -2.86 -0.09
C MET A 128 22.67 -1.51 -0.49
N ARG A 129 23.99 -1.40 -0.56
CA ARG A 129 24.65 -0.19 -1.08
C ARG A 129 24.23 0.11 -2.51
N TRP A 130 24.26 -0.89 -3.36
CA TRP A 130 23.79 -0.75 -4.74
C TRP A 130 22.33 -0.28 -4.81
N ARG A 131 21.46 -0.90 -4.02
CA ARG A 131 20.04 -0.52 -3.94
C ARG A 131 19.87 0.93 -3.48
N ALA A 132 20.61 1.37 -2.47
CA ALA A 132 20.55 2.73 -1.97
C ALA A 132 20.95 3.75 -3.07
N GLU A 133 21.99 3.46 -3.82
CA GLU A 133 22.43 4.34 -4.92
C GLU A 133 21.41 4.37 -6.07
N VAL A 134 20.81 3.24 -6.44
CA VAL A 134 19.73 3.20 -7.44
C VAL A 134 18.54 4.03 -6.99
N ASN A 135 18.11 3.85 -5.74
CA ASN A 135 16.97 4.59 -5.19
C ASN A 135 17.22 6.11 -5.18
N LYS A 136 18.40 6.54 -4.71
CA LYS A 136 18.79 7.96 -4.75
C LYS A 136 18.80 8.52 -6.16
N HIS A 137 19.32 7.74 -7.12
CA HIS A 137 19.39 8.18 -8.52
C HIS A 137 18.00 8.47 -9.11
N VAL A 138 16.98 7.77 -8.68
CA VAL A 138 15.59 7.98 -9.12
C VAL A 138 14.76 8.83 -8.15
N GLY A 139 15.39 9.45 -7.16
CA GLY A 139 14.76 10.43 -6.27
C GLY A 139 14.08 9.84 -5.03
N VAL A 140 14.28 8.55 -4.73
CA VAL A 140 13.80 7.92 -3.50
C VAL A 140 14.90 7.99 -2.44
N GLU A 141 14.61 8.64 -1.31
CA GLU A 141 15.54 8.73 -0.18
C GLU A 141 15.84 7.35 0.39
N SER A 142 17.09 6.95 0.33
CA SER A 142 17.57 5.69 0.87
C SER A 142 18.99 5.85 1.42
N TYR A 143 19.22 5.34 2.62
CA TYR A 143 20.50 5.49 3.32
C TYR A 143 20.99 4.14 3.79
N VAL A 144 22.32 3.96 3.77
CA VAL A 144 22.97 2.86 4.44
C VAL A 144 23.41 3.37 5.80
N VAL A 145 22.87 2.79 6.86
CA VAL A 145 23.08 3.25 8.24
C VAL A 145 23.75 2.18 9.09
N GLY A 146 24.46 2.61 10.13
CA GLY A 146 25.14 1.72 11.05
C GLY A 146 24.25 1.24 12.21
N PRO A 147 24.76 0.29 13.03
CA PRO A 147 24.02 -0.27 14.17
C PRO A 147 23.54 0.78 15.17
N GLU A 148 24.32 1.81 15.42
CA GLU A 148 23.97 2.88 16.37
C GLU A 148 22.77 3.70 15.89
N GLU A 149 22.70 4.00 14.59
CA GLU A 149 21.59 4.74 13.97
C GLU A 149 20.32 3.90 13.98
N ILE A 150 20.47 2.58 13.72
CA ILE A 150 19.37 1.62 13.83
C ILE A 150 18.78 1.62 15.24
N SER A 151 19.63 1.48 16.26
CA SER A 151 19.18 1.45 17.65
C SER A 151 18.44 2.73 18.05
N LYS A 152 18.82 3.88 17.48
CA LYS A 152 18.11 5.14 17.70
C LYS A 152 16.76 5.18 17.00
N ALA A 153 16.71 4.70 15.76
CA ALA A 153 15.49 4.73 14.94
C ALA A 153 14.47 3.64 15.35
N CYS A 154 14.95 2.49 15.79
CA CYS A 154 14.13 1.36 16.22
C CYS A 154 14.73 0.67 17.46
N PRO A 155 14.51 1.21 18.68
CA PRO A 155 15.08 0.67 19.91
C PRO A 155 14.65 -0.75 20.24
N GLN A 156 13.55 -1.23 19.65
CA GLN A 156 13.04 -2.59 19.87
C GLN A 156 13.78 -3.65 19.04
N LEU A 157 14.59 -3.23 18.07
CA LEU A 157 15.33 -4.16 17.23
C LEU A 157 16.58 -4.65 17.95
N ASP A 158 16.69 -5.96 18.14
CA ASP A 158 17.90 -6.58 18.66
C ASP A 158 18.97 -6.62 17.56
N ILE A 159 20.03 -5.85 17.75
CA ILE A 159 21.16 -5.77 16.83
C ILE A 159 22.38 -6.58 17.30
N SER A 160 22.28 -7.30 18.42
CA SER A 160 23.39 -8.07 19.00
C SER A 160 23.94 -9.15 18.06
N CYS A 161 23.09 -9.70 17.19
CA CYS A 161 23.47 -10.70 16.19
C CYS A 161 24.00 -10.11 14.88
N SER A 162 23.97 -8.79 14.72
CA SER A 162 24.39 -8.09 13.52
C SER A 162 25.83 -7.58 13.69
N GLY A 163 26.80 -8.44 13.49
CA GLY A 163 28.23 -8.07 13.58
C GLY A 163 28.66 -6.95 12.62
N GLN A 164 27.87 -6.63 11.61
CA GLN A 164 27.96 -5.49 10.70
C GLN A 164 26.64 -5.36 9.94
N ALA A 165 25.64 -4.74 10.48
CA ALA A 165 24.36 -4.59 9.78
C ALA A 165 24.12 -3.14 9.40
N PRO A 166 24.25 -2.77 8.15
CA PRO A 166 23.62 -1.58 7.61
C PRO A 166 22.19 -1.88 7.16
N ILE A 167 21.40 -0.85 7.26
CA ILE A 167 19.99 -0.84 6.91
C ILE A 167 19.75 0.21 5.84
N LEU A 168 18.86 -0.11 4.94
CA LEU A 168 18.27 0.83 3.99
C LEU A 168 16.99 1.40 4.55
#